data_ba1a9f6a4b67a59e8aa832934006bf37
#
_entry.id   ba1a9f6a4b67a59e8aa832934006bf37
#
_cell.length_a   1.000
_cell.length_b   1.000
_cell.length_c   1.000
_cell.angle_alpha   90.00
_cell.angle_beta   90.00
_cell.angle_gamma   90.00
#
_symmetry.space_group_name_H-M   'P 1'
#
loop_
_entity.id
_entity.type
_entity.pdbx_description
1 polymer ?
#
loop_
_entity_poly.entity_id
_entity_poly.type
_entity_poly.pdbx_seq_one_letter_code
_entity_poly.pdbx_strand_id
1 'polypeptide(L)'
;MFHKEYFQTQKLLCLLSPQIDQFFLDHCSKKKIKLGFLATASKDDKEKINLFYKKFENKNLELSHFNLTQKIDGFSSWILNKDIIYVGGGDTSFMLDIWKKNSLNKIFKRAYENGIVLAGVSAGAGCWFDWILSDSVGPGLKPLKGISLISGSCTPHSSEEKRINQFELNIKNGELPPGLAIDDGVAVLFIDG
;
A
#
# COMPACT_ATOMS: atom_id res chain seq x y z
N MET A 1 -0.66 19.57 23.07
CA MET A 1 -0.40 18.40 23.94
C MET A 1 -0.94 17.21 23.20
N PHE A 2 -0.09 16.54 22.39
CA PHE A 2 -0.53 15.43 21.55
C PHE A 2 -0.39 14.15 22.36
N HIS A 3 -1.50 13.44 22.56
CA HIS A 3 -1.49 12.10 23.14
C HIS A 3 -0.77 11.16 22.16
N LYS A 4 0.42 10.73 22.54
CA LYS A 4 1.09 9.57 21.94
C LYS A 4 0.40 8.32 22.49
N GLU A 5 -0.54 7.76 21.78
CA GLU A 5 -0.89 6.37 21.98
C GLU A 5 0.19 5.53 21.31
N TYR A 6 1.08 4.99 22.14
CA TYR A 6 2.09 4.02 21.70
C TYR A 6 1.41 2.67 21.51
N PHE A 7 1.08 2.34 20.28
CA PHE A 7 1.00 0.94 19.91
C PHE A 7 2.41 0.37 19.97
N GLN A 8 2.58 -0.77 20.64
CA GLN A 8 3.87 -1.43 20.74
C GLN A 8 4.36 -1.78 19.34
N THR A 9 5.25 -0.96 18.82
CA THR A 9 5.96 -1.21 17.57
C THR A 9 7.02 -2.27 17.82
N GLN A 10 6.75 -3.50 17.46
CA GLN A 10 7.83 -4.45 17.26
C GLN A 10 8.62 -4.00 16.03
N LYS A 11 9.84 -3.53 16.23
CA LYS A 11 10.82 -3.26 15.18
C LYS A 11 11.10 -4.56 14.43
N LEU A 12 10.57 -4.68 13.21
CA LEU A 12 10.87 -5.78 12.30
C LEU A 12 11.74 -5.24 11.17
N LEU A 13 12.96 -5.71 11.13
CA LEU A 13 13.95 -5.35 10.13
C LEU A 13 13.58 -5.95 8.77
N CYS A 14 13.61 -5.11 7.74
CA CYS A 14 13.68 -5.42 6.32
C CYS A 14 12.36 -5.57 5.54
N LEU A 15 12.29 -4.89 4.39
CA LEU A 15 11.27 -4.91 3.34
C LEU A 15 10.87 -6.31 2.79
N LEU A 16 11.44 -7.38 3.33
CA LEU A 16 11.19 -8.78 2.99
C LEU A 16 11.06 -9.64 4.26
N SER A 17 10.56 -9.06 5.35
CA SER A 17 10.40 -9.83 6.59
C SER A 17 9.24 -10.82 6.46
N PRO A 18 9.48 -12.13 6.61
CA PRO A 18 8.43 -13.12 6.67
C PRO A 18 7.38 -12.84 7.77
N GLN A 19 7.76 -12.10 8.81
CA GLN A 19 6.88 -11.71 9.91
C GLN A 19 5.85 -10.67 9.48
N ILE A 20 6.22 -9.68 8.65
CA ILE A 20 5.26 -8.70 8.11
C ILE A 20 4.29 -9.40 7.15
N ASP A 21 4.78 -10.33 6.33
CA ASP A 21 3.91 -11.10 5.45
C ASP A 21 2.93 -11.96 6.23
N GLN A 22 3.39 -12.61 7.31
CA GLN A 22 2.54 -13.38 8.17
C GLN A 22 1.52 -12.49 8.91
N PHE A 23 1.94 -11.30 9.34
CA PHE A 23 1.10 -10.35 10.03
C PHE A 23 -0.18 -10.01 9.25
N PHE A 24 -0.08 -9.64 7.95
CA PHE A 24 -1.31 -9.34 7.20
C PHE A 24 -2.11 -10.59 6.83
N LEU A 25 -1.48 -11.75 6.69
CA LEU A 25 -2.19 -13.02 6.45
C LEU A 25 -3.01 -13.45 7.66
N ASP A 26 -2.52 -13.22 8.87
CA ASP A 26 -3.21 -13.57 10.13
C ASP A 26 -4.49 -12.77 10.35
N HIS A 27 -4.65 -11.63 9.65
CA HIS A 27 -5.89 -10.85 9.68
C HIS A 27 -7.01 -11.41 8.77
N CYS A 28 -6.75 -12.54 8.12
CA CYS A 28 -7.76 -13.28 7.37
C CYS A 28 -7.99 -14.66 8.01
N SER A 29 -9.19 -14.87 8.57
CA SER A 29 -9.54 -16.10 9.30
C SER A 29 -9.88 -17.31 8.41
N LYS A 30 -9.68 -17.22 7.09
CA LYS A 30 -10.03 -18.30 6.16
C LYS A 30 -8.98 -19.40 6.12
N LYS A 31 -9.40 -20.66 6.00
CA LYS A 31 -8.49 -21.82 5.88
C LYS A 31 -7.63 -21.78 4.62
N LYS A 32 -8.15 -21.26 3.50
CA LYS A 32 -7.43 -21.03 2.25
C LYS A 32 -7.68 -19.60 1.81
N ILE A 33 -6.65 -18.77 1.83
CA ILE A 33 -6.72 -17.34 1.56
C ILE A 33 -6.50 -17.10 0.06
N LYS A 34 -7.39 -16.32 -0.55
CA LYS A 34 -7.23 -15.82 -1.92
C LYS A 34 -6.47 -14.51 -1.88
N LEU A 35 -5.17 -14.57 -2.19
CA LEU A 35 -4.28 -13.40 -2.22
C LEU A 35 -4.12 -12.88 -3.65
N GLY A 36 -4.55 -11.65 -3.87
CA GLY A 36 -4.40 -10.94 -5.14
C GLY A 36 -3.24 -9.95 -5.10
N PHE A 37 -2.42 -9.91 -6.15
CA PHE A 37 -1.31 -8.99 -6.29
C PHE A 37 -1.53 -7.96 -7.39
N LEU A 38 -1.19 -6.70 -7.10
CA LEU A 38 -1.16 -5.60 -8.04
C LEU A 38 0.25 -5.05 -8.15
N ALA A 39 0.88 -5.25 -9.31
CA ALA A 39 2.22 -4.75 -9.61
C ALA A 39 2.19 -3.42 -10.39
N THR A 40 1.08 -2.68 -10.33
CA THR A 40 0.86 -1.48 -11.16
C THR A 40 1.95 -0.43 -10.97
N ALA A 41 2.42 -0.21 -9.74
CA ALA A 41 3.50 0.74 -9.45
C ALA A 41 4.83 0.39 -10.14
N SER A 42 5.06 -0.90 -10.41
CA SER A 42 6.20 -1.37 -11.21
C SER A 42 5.84 -1.65 -12.67
N LYS A 43 4.75 -1.06 -13.18
CA LYS A 43 4.27 -1.20 -14.57
C LYS A 43 3.95 -2.64 -14.96
N ASP A 44 3.44 -3.42 -14.00
CA ASP A 44 3.14 -4.86 -14.12
C ASP A 44 4.38 -5.67 -14.57
N ASP A 45 5.54 -5.30 -14.01
CA ASP A 45 6.83 -5.94 -14.27
C ASP A 45 6.79 -7.43 -13.95
N LYS A 46 7.21 -8.26 -14.92
CA LYS A 46 7.15 -9.72 -14.82
C LYS A 46 8.03 -10.29 -13.71
N GLU A 47 9.19 -9.67 -13.45
CA GLU A 47 10.08 -10.12 -12.39
C GLU A 47 9.48 -9.88 -11.02
N LYS A 48 8.83 -8.71 -10.81
CA LYS A 48 8.10 -8.41 -9.57
C LYS A 48 6.93 -9.36 -9.35
N ILE A 49 6.19 -9.70 -10.41
CA ILE A 49 5.11 -10.68 -10.36
C ILE A 49 5.67 -12.07 -10.01
N ASN A 50 6.75 -12.52 -10.64
CA ASN A 50 7.39 -13.79 -10.35
C ASN A 50 7.93 -13.85 -8.90
N LEU A 51 8.52 -12.76 -8.41
CA LEU A 51 8.98 -12.65 -7.02
C LEU A 51 7.82 -12.77 -6.03
N PHE A 52 6.65 -12.19 -6.33
CA PHE A 52 5.44 -12.37 -5.52
C PHE A 52 5.04 -13.86 -5.45
N TYR A 53 4.94 -14.55 -6.57
CA TYR A 53 4.61 -15.98 -6.58
C TYR A 53 5.62 -16.80 -5.79
N LYS A 54 6.91 -16.58 -6.01
CA LYS A 54 7.99 -17.27 -5.29
C LYS A 54 7.96 -17.01 -3.79
N LYS A 55 7.65 -15.75 -3.39
CA LYS A 55 7.59 -15.35 -1.98
C LYS A 55 6.47 -16.09 -1.22
N PHE A 56 5.35 -16.32 -1.87
CA PHE A 56 4.16 -16.90 -1.27
C PHE A 56 3.88 -18.36 -1.70
N GLU A 57 4.73 -18.95 -2.50
CA GLU A 57 4.62 -20.37 -2.87
C GLU A 57 4.51 -21.30 -1.69
N ASN A 58 4.43 -22.26 -1.36
CA ASN A 58 4.44 -23.13 -0.16
C ASN A 58 3.56 -22.68 1.02
N LYS A 59 2.79 -21.59 0.86
CA LYS A 59 1.75 -21.19 1.81
C LYS A 59 0.40 -21.72 1.34
N ASN A 60 -0.54 -21.98 2.26
CA ASN A 60 -1.88 -22.43 1.88
C ASN A 60 -2.72 -21.27 1.29
N LEU A 61 -2.25 -20.72 0.16
CA LEU A 61 -2.80 -19.56 -0.51
C LEU A 61 -3.24 -19.88 -1.93
N GLU A 62 -4.28 -19.21 -2.40
CA GLU A 62 -4.65 -19.14 -3.80
C GLU A 62 -4.14 -17.81 -4.37
N LEU A 63 -3.01 -17.87 -5.07
CA LEU A 63 -2.32 -16.69 -5.58
C LEU A 63 -2.84 -16.32 -6.95
N SER A 64 -3.02 -15.02 -7.17
CA SER A 64 -3.28 -14.46 -8.50
C SER A 64 -2.80 -13.02 -8.59
N HIS A 65 -2.63 -12.51 -9.81
CA HIS A 65 -2.35 -11.10 -10.05
C HIS A 65 -3.28 -10.53 -11.11
N PHE A 66 -3.32 -9.21 -11.22
CA PHE A 66 -4.06 -8.52 -12.27
C PHE A 66 -3.22 -7.40 -12.87
N ASN A 67 -3.08 -7.39 -14.20
CA ASN A 67 -2.25 -6.44 -14.94
C ASN A 67 -3.09 -5.22 -15.35
N LEU A 68 -3.14 -4.22 -14.48
CA LEU A 68 -3.91 -2.98 -14.69
C LEU A 68 -3.33 -2.07 -15.78
N THR A 69 -2.07 -2.28 -16.18
CA THR A 69 -1.47 -1.55 -17.31
C THR A 69 -1.93 -2.06 -18.66
N GLN A 70 -2.46 -3.29 -18.72
CA GLN A 70 -2.85 -3.93 -19.97
C GLN A 70 -4.37 -3.92 -20.19
N LYS A 71 -5.14 -4.16 -19.12
CA LYS A 71 -6.62 -4.19 -19.21
C LYS A 71 -7.25 -3.84 -17.87
N ILE A 72 -8.47 -3.32 -17.93
CA ILE A 72 -9.28 -3.00 -16.76
C ILE A 72 -10.51 -3.92 -16.68
N ASP A 73 -10.95 -4.45 -17.82
CA ASP A 73 -12.11 -5.33 -17.88
C ASP A 73 -11.92 -6.55 -16.98
N GLY A 74 -12.93 -6.83 -16.17
CA GLY A 74 -12.92 -7.93 -15.21
C GLY A 74 -12.24 -7.61 -13.88
N PHE A 75 -11.59 -6.46 -13.71
CA PHE A 75 -10.90 -6.10 -12.46
C PHE A 75 -11.86 -6.07 -11.26
N SER A 76 -13.04 -5.47 -11.42
CA SER A 76 -14.04 -5.42 -10.33
C SER A 76 -14.44 -6.81 -9.83
N SER A 77 -14.71 -7.74 -10.74
CA SER A 77 -15.05 -9.12 -10.39
C SER A 77 -13.87 -9.87 -9.78
N TRP A 78 -12.65 -9.60 -10.31
CA TRP A 78 -11.44 -10.23 -9.82
C TRP A 78 -11.11 -9.79 -8.39
N ILE A 79 -11.10 -8.48 -8.09
CA ILE A 79 -10.75 -7.96 -6.76
C ILE A 79 -11.77 -8.38 -5.70
N LEU A 80 -13.07 -8.34 -6.02
CA LEU A 80 -14.15 -8.72 -5.09
C LEU A 80 -14.20 -10.24 -4.80
N ASN A 81 -13.45 -11.04 -5.54
CA ASN A 81 -13.27 -12.47 -5.28
C ASN A 81 -11.97 -12.77 -4.52
N LYS A 82 -11.35 -11.78 -3.88
CA LYS A 82 -10.15 -11.93 -3.06
C LYS A 82 -10.48 -11.79 -1.58
N ASP A 83 -9.58 -12.27 -0.76
CA ASP A 83 -9.62 -12.07 0.70
C ASP A 83 -8.63 -10.99 1.10
N ILE A 84 -7.50 -10.92 0.39
CA ILE A 84 -6.45 -9.93 0.59
C ILE A 84 -5.99 -9.41 -0.78
N ILE A 85 -5.82 -8.10 -0.88
CA ILE A 85 -5.13 -7.44 -2.00
C ILE A 85 -3.80 -6.90 -1.49
N TYR A 86 -2.71 -7.30 -2.14
CA TYR A 86 -1.36 -6.82 -1.87
C TYR A 86 -0.87 -5.95 -3.03
N VAL A 87 -0.57 -4.69 -2.74
CA VAL A 87 -0.08 -3.71 -3.73
C VAL A 87 1.42 -3.56 -3.61
N GLY A 88 2.12 -3.77 -4.70
CA GLY A 88 3.58 -3.63 -4.78
C GLY A 88 4.06 -2.19 -4.76
N GLY A 89 5.37 -2.03 -4.48
CA GLY A 89 6.06 -0.75 -4.57
C GLY A 89 6.51 -0.39 -5.98
N GLY A 90 6.93 0.87 -6.17
CA GLY A 90 7.43 1.42 -7.43
C GLY A 90 7.00 2.88 -7.63
N ASP A 91 6.67 3.25 -8.87
CA ASP A 91 6.24 4.59 -9.25
C ASP A 91 4.79 4.86 -8.78
N THR A 92 4.67 5.61 -7.69
CA THR A 92 3.38 5.93 -7.06
C THR A 92 2.50 6.78 -7.99
N SER A 93 3.09 7.76 -8.66
CA SER A 93 2.36 8.66 -9.57
C SER A 93 1.76 7.88 -10.74
N PHE A 94 2.58 7.07 -11.40
CA PHE A 94 2.14 6.21 -12.50
C PHE A 94 0.98 5.30 -12.09
N MET A 95 1.10 4.64 -10.93
CA MET A 95 0.06 3.76 -10.41
C MET A 95 -1.25 4.51 -10.17
N LEU A 96 -1.19 5.64 -9.48
CA LEU A 96 -2.37 6.43 -9.13
C LEU A 96 -3.03 7.07 -10.37
N ASP A 97 -2.26 7.44 -11.38
CA ASP A 97 -2.80 7.94 -12.65
C ASP A 97 -3.64 6.88 -13.38
N ILE A 98 -3.15 5.63 -13.43
CA ILE A 98 -3.94 4.51 -13.98
C ILE A 98 -5.21 4.29 -13.17
N TRP A 99 -5.12 4.28 -11.84
CA TRP A 99 -6.25 4.05 -10.97
C TRP A 99 -7.30 5.16 -11.08
N LYS A 100 -6.86 6.41 -11.10
CA LYS A 100 -7.72 7.59 -11.26
C LYS A 100 -8.41 7.63 -12.62
N LYS A 101 -7.64 7.44 -13.70
CA LYS A 101 -8.17 7.42 -15.09
C LYS A 101 -9.28 6.39 -15.26
N ASN A 102 -9.21 5.26 -14.56
CA ASN A 102 -10.15 4.16 -14.66
C ASN A 102 -11.15 4.11 -13.48
N SER A 103 -11.21 5.17 -12.65
CA SER A 103 -12.11 5.28 -11.49
C SER A 103 -12.01 4.08 -10.51
N LEU A 104 -10.83 3.48 -10.38
CA LEU A 104 -10.62 2.28 -9.56
C LEU A 104 -10.74 2.54 -8.06
N ASN A 105 -10.60 3.80 -7.61
CA ASN A 105 -10.82 4.20 -6.23
C ASN A 105 -12.17 3.74 -5.67
N LYS A 106 -13.24 3.77 -6.48
CA LYS A 106 -14.56 3.27 -6.10
C LYS A 106 -14.57 1.75 -5.91
N ILE A 107 -13.80 1.04 -6.72
CA ILE A 107 -13.68 -0.42 -6.66
C ILE A 107 -12.90 -0.83 -5.41
N PHE A 108 -11.79 -0.14 -5.10
CA PHE A 108 -11.02 -0.37 -3.87
C PHE A 108 -11.85 -0.07 -2.61
N LYS A 109 -12.59 1.05 -2.61
CA LYS A 109 -13.50 1.39 -1.51
C LYS A 109 -14.52 0.26 -1.29
N ARG A 110 -15.16 -0.20 -2.35
CA ARG A 110 -16.10 -1.33 -2.27
C ARG A 110 -15.44 -2.62 -1.79
N ALA A 111 -14.21 -2.91 -2.21
CA ALA A 111 -13.45 -4.06 -1.73
C ALA A 111 -13.22 -3.97 -0.21
N TYR A 112 -12.77 -2.80 0.29
CA TYR A 112 -12.60 -2.54 1.71
C TYR A 112 -13.92 -2.72 2.49
N GLU A 113 -15.01 -2.10 2.03
CA GLU A 113 -16.35 -2.22 2.63
C GLU A 113 -16.89 -3.66 2.65
N ASN A 114 -16.42 -4.53 1.75
CA ASN A 114 -16.72 -5.97 1.76
C ASN A 114 -15.78 -6.80 2.64
N GLY A 115 -14.93 -6.15 3.45
CA GLY A 115 -14.02 -6.82 4.39
C GLY A 115 -12.78 -7.43 3.72
N ILE A 116 -12.44 -7.03 2.49
CA ILE A 116 -11.19 -7.46 1.86
C ILE A 116 -10.03 -6.67 2.47
N VAL A 117 -9.03 -7.36 2.96
CA VAL A 117 -7.83 -6.73 3.52
C VAL A 117 -7.04 -6.06 2.40
N LEU A 118 -6.79 -4.76 2.54
CA LEU A 118 -5.96 -4.00 1.62
C LEU A 118 -4.57 -3.82 2.25
N ALA A 119 -3.57 -4.42 1.66
CA ALA A 119 -2.18 -4.37 2.12
C ALA A 119 -1.28 -3.80 1.02
N GLY A 120 -0.11 -3.31 1.40
CA GLY A 120 0.84 -2.82 0.41
C GLY A 120 2.19 -2.43 1.00
N VAL A 121 3.17 -2.24 0.13
CA VAL A 121 4.53 -1.85 0.47
C VAL A 121 4.95 -0.60 -0.33
N SER A 122 5.65 0.33 0.30
CA SER A 122 6.15 1.57 -0.35
C SER A 122 5.01 2.35 -1.03
N ALA A 123 5.01 2.49 -2.36
CA ALA A 123 3.91 3.08 -3.12
C ALA A 123 2.55 2.45 -2.78
N GLY A 124 2.51 1.12 -2.63
CA GLY A 124 1.31 0.37 -2.25
C GLY A 124 0.88 0.57 -0.80
N ALA A 125 1.76 1.00 0.09
CA ALA A 125 1.40 1.37 1.46
C ALA A 125 0.81 2.77 1.53
N GLY A 126 1.44 3.74 0.86
CA GLY A 126 1.02 5.13 0.88
C GLY A 126 -0.26 5.43 0.09
N CYS A 127 -0.56 4.64 -0.95
CA CYS A 127 -1.66 4.94 -1.88
C CYS A 127 -3.05 5.01 -1.23
N TRP A 128 -3.24 4.42 -0.06
CA TRP A 128 -4.51 4.37 0.66
C TRP A 128 -4.88 5.71 1.33
N PHE A 129 -3.90 6.55 1.63
CA PHE A 129 -4.06 7.83 2.31
C PHE A 129 -4.65 8.91 1.40
N ASP A 130 -5.07 10.05 2.00
CA ASP A 130 -5.44 11.24 1.24
C ASP A 130 -4.24 11.79 0.47
N TRP A 131 -3.07 11.78 1.13
CA TRP A 131 -1.83 12.32 0.58
C TRP A 131 -0.62 11.46 0.89
N ILE A 132 0.34 11.49 -0.01
CA ILE A 132 1.63 10.80 0.11
C ILE A 132 2.73 11.80 -0.18
N LEU A 133 3.82 11.77 0.59
CA LEU A 133 5.08 12.39 0.16
C LEU A 133 5.83 11.41 -0.73
N SER A 134 6.01 11.73 -2.00
CA SER A 134 6.58 10.83 -3.01
C SER A 134 7.65 11.49 -3.86
N ASP A 135 8.62 10.71 -4.30
CA ASP A 135 9.66 11.07 -5.27
C ASP A 135 9.28 10.76 -6.73
N SER A 136 8.11 10.19 -6.96
CA SER A 136 7.65 9.81 -8.31
C SER A 136 7.03 10.95 -9.14
N VAL A 137 6.89 12.16 -8.57
CA VAL A 137 6.22 13.31 -9.22
C VAL A 137 7.23 14.27 -9.91
N GLY A 138 8.50 13.91 -9.99
CA GLY A 138 9.56 14.73 -10.53
C GLY A 138 10.72 14.94 -9.53
N PRO A 139 11.62 15.89 -9.72
CA PRO A 139 12.79 16.01 -8.86
C PRO A 139 12.38 16.33 -7.41
N GLY A 140 12.96 15.58 -6.47
CA GLY A 140 12.71 15.70 -5.03
C GLY A 140 11.40 15.07 -4.57
N LEU A 141 11.12 15.26 -3.27
CA LEU A 141 9.92 14.72 -2.62
C LEU A 141 8.79 15.74 -2.72
N LYS A 142 7.62 15.31 -3.20
CA LYS A 142 6.45 16.18 -3.38
C LYS A 142 5.17 15.54 -2.87
N PRO A 143 4.19 16.35 -2.39
CA PRO A 143 2.86 15.88 -2.09
C PRO A 143 2.15 15.31 -3.34
N LEU A 144 1.54 14.14 -3.18
CA LEU A 144 0.75 13.46 -4.20
C LEU A 144 -0.56 12.98 -3.58
N LYS A 145 -1.68 13.19 -4.25
CA LYS A 145 -2.99 12.68 -3.78
C LYS A 145 -3.10 11.18 -3.95
N GLY A 146 -3.41 10.46 -2.85
CA GLY A 146 -3.75 9.05 -2.87
C GLY A 146 -5.23 8.80 -3.21
N ILE A 147 -5.78 7.68 -2.75
CA ILE A 147 -7.17 7.31 -3.05
C ILE A 147 -8.15 7.56 -1.90
N SER A 148 -7.69 8.15 -0.80
CA SER A 148 -8.51 8.62 0.33
C SER A 148 -9.36 7.53 1.02
N LEU A 149 -8.78 6.38 1.28
CA LEU A 149 -9.37 5.37 2.17
C LEU A 149 -8.96 5.61 3.63
N ILE A 150 -7.80 6.22 3.84
CA ILE A 150 -7.27 6.61 5.15
C ILE A 150 -7.06 8.12 5.14
N SER A 151 -7.62 8.80 6.14
CA SER A 151 -7.46 10.25 6.27
C SER A 151 -6.04 10.64 6.67
N GLY A 152 -5.59 11.80 6.17
CA GLY A 152 -4.28 12.35 6.47
C GLY A 152 -3.23 12.04 5.42
N SER A 153 -1.95 12.12 5.82
CA SER A 153 -0.83 11.91 4.91
C SER A 153 0.08 10.77 5.34
N CYS A 154 0.89 10.26 4.41
CA CYS A 154 1.84 9.20 4.66
C CYS A 154 3.16 9.47 3.94
N THR A 155 4.27 9.08 4.57
CA THR A 155 5.54 8.87 3.90
C THR A 155 6.12 7.51 4.29
N PRO A 156 6.26 6.55 3.37
CA PRO A 156 7.07 5.36 3.62
C PRO A 156 8.56 5.75 3.58
N HIS A 157 9.43 4.84 4.03
CA HIS A 157 10.90 5.03 4.05
C HIS A 157 11.34 6.21 4.92
N SER A 158 10.67 6.44 6.06
CA SER A 158 10.99 7.57 6.94
C SER A 158 12.31 7.42 7.69
N SER A 159 12.96 6.26 7.64
CA SER A 159 14.35 6.06 8.09
C SER A 159 15.36 6.91 7.31
N GLU A 160 14.99 7.39 6.12
CA GLU A 160 15.77 8.37 5.37
C GLU A 160 15.59 9.77 5.96
N GLU A 161 16.63 10.31 6.61
CA GLU A 161 16.61 11.64 7.27
C GLU A 161 16.07 12.74 6.35
N LYS A 162 16.47 12.77 5.09
CA LYS A 162 15.98 13.74 4.11
C LYS A 162 14.47 13.64 3.90
N ARG A 163 13.92 12.44 3.94
CA ARG A 163 12.49 12.18 3.70
C ARG A 163 11.65 12.62 4.90
N ILE A 164 12.06 12.26 6.12
CA ILE A 164 11.33 12.67 7.32
C ILE A 164 11.37 14.20 7.50
N ASN A 165 12.53 14.83 7.30
CA ASN A 165 12.66 16.29 7.39
C ASN A 165 11.76 17.01 6.39
N GLN A 166 11.70 16.53 5.14
CA GLN A 166 10.80 17.10 4.13
C GLN A 166 9.32 16.87 4.46
N PHE A 167 8.97 15.71 5.02
CA PHE A 167 7.60 15.40 5.42
C PHE A 167 7.12 16.34 6.53
N GLU A 168 7.93 16.53 7.57
CA GLU A 168 7.65 17.47 8.67
C GLU A 168 7.52 18.91 8.16
N LEU A 169 8.40 19.32 7.24
CA LEU A 169 8.37 20.65 6.64
C LEU A 169 7.06 20.89 5.87
N ASN A 170 6.65 19.92 5.05
CA ASN A 170 5.41 20.04 4.27
C ASN A 170 4.16 20.10 5.17
N ILE A 171 4.15 19.35 6.28
CA ILE A 171 3.08 19.45 7.28
C ILE A 171 3.09 20.83 7.95
N LYS A 172 4.26 21.30 8.37
CA LYS A 172 4.41 22.60 9.00
C LYS A 172 3.96 23.77 8.10
N ASN A 173 4.22 23.67 6.82
CA ASN A 173 3.83 24.65 5.80
C ASN A 173 2.37 24.52 5.35
N GLY A 174 1.62 23.51 5.81
CA GLY A 174 0.25 23.27 5.40
C GLY A 174 0.11 22.65 3.99
N GLU A 175 1.20 22.16 3.41
CA GLU A 175 1.20 21.48 2.10
C GLU A 175 0.71 20.04 2.21
N LEU A 176 0.87 19.43 3.39
CA LEU A 176 0.33 18.12 3.75
C LEU A 176 -0.47 18.22 5.06
N PRO A 177 -1.58 17.47 5.19
CA PRO A 177 -2.20 17.30 6.49
C PRO A 177 -1.29 16.47 7.42
N PRO A 178 -1.53 16.49 8.75
CA PRO A 178 -0.89 15.56 9.68
C PRO A 178 -1.02 14.11 9.21
N GLY A 179 -0.02 13.28 9.51
CA GLY A 179 -0.02 11.91 9.01
C GLY A 179 1.05 11.03 9.64
N LEU A 180 1.37 9.94 8.97
CA LEU A 180 2.29 8.91 9.43
C LEU A 180 3.57 8.87 8.61
N ALA A 181 4.68 8.86 9.30
CA ALA A 181 5.98 8.51 8.77
C ALA A 181 6.26 7.06 9.14
N ILE A 182 6.43 6.19 8.15
CA ILE A 182 6.57 4.75 8.33
C ILE A 182 8.00 4.34 7.97
N ASP A 183 8.73 3.82 8.95
CA ASP A 183 10.09 3.33 8.76
C ASP A 183 10.13 2.04 7.96
N ASP A 184 11.28 1.77 7.36
CA ASP A 184 11.53 0.49 6.72
C ASP A 184 11.46 -0.65 7.76
N GLY A 185 10.77 -1.73 7.38
CA GLY A 185 10.55 -2.86 8.27
C GLY A 185 9.46 -2.67 9.32
N VAL A 186 8.68 -1.60 9.25
CA VAL A 186 7.51 -1.35 10.11
C VAL A 186 6.23 -1.62 9.33
N ALA A 187 5.26 -2.28 9.98
CA ALA A 187 3.90 -2.44 9.48
C ALA A 187 2.93 -1.65 10.37
N VAL A 188 1.93 -1.02 9.75
CA VAL A 188 0.84 -0.31 10.43
C VAL A 188 -0.48 -0.94 10.00
N LEU A 189 -1.33 -1.22 10.97
CA LEU A 189 -2.67 -1.77 10.74
C LEU A 189 -3.72 -0.70 11.08
N PHE A 190 -4.65 -0.51 10.16
CA PHE A 190 -5.86 0.27 10.38
C PHE A 190 -7.06 -0.68 10.45
N ILE A 191 -7.90 -0.49 11.47
CA ILE A 191 -9.14 -1.24 11.66
C ILE A 191 -10.26 -0.22 11.72
N ASP A 192 -11.27 -0.39 10.85
CA ASP A 192 -12.45 0.48 10.73
C ASP A 192 -12.18 1.95 10.35
N GLY A 193 -11.02 2.21 9.73
CA GLY A 193 -10.66 3.52 9.20
C GLY A 193 -9.87 4.39 10.14
#